data_dab9fd7683abc15f7c71fc1f81c81623
#
_entry.id   dab9fd7683abc15f7c71fc1f81c81623
#
_cell.length_a   1.000
_cell.length_b   1.000
_cell.length_c   1.000
_cell.angle_alpha   90.00
_cell.angle_beta   90.00
_cell.angle_gamma   90.00
#
_symmetry.space_group_name_H-M   'P 1'
#
loop_
_entity.id
_entity.type
_entity.pdbx_description
1 polymer ?
#
loop_
_entity_poly.entity_id
_entity_poly.type
_entity_poly.pdbx_seq_one_letter_code
_entity_poly.pdbx_strand_id
1 'polypeptide(L)'
;MEKEIIEIQLFASIDEYIIEQVCVILENNNIPFIKKTDGSGSYINISMGQTVQDKRIFVNKDDYDKALKLIESFIMQEENEELDSDMQKEINKYAIIKKLMVLFILGLPILAIVLIIISDLIRN
;
A
#
# COMPACT_ATOMS: atom_id res chain seq x y z
N MET A 1 -35.66 -29.56 -2.53
CA MET A 1 -34.32 -29.83 -3.08
C MET A 1 -33.32 -28.94 -2.36
N GLU A 2 -32.58 -29.53 -1.46
CA GLU A 2 -31.46 -28.81 -0.85
C GLU A 2 -30.37 -28.66 -1.90
N LYS A 3 -30.07 -27.42 -2.28
CA LYS A 3 -28.94 -27.12 -3.14
C LYS A 3 -27.68 -27.36 -2.32
N GLU A 4 -26.88 -28.33 -2.68
CA GLU A 4 -25.62 -28.61 -2.00
C GLU A 4 -24.71 -27.38 -2.12
N ILE A 5 -24.44 -26.73 -1.01
CA ILE A 5 -23.59 -25.55 -0.97
C ILE A 5 -22.16 -26.04 -0.95
N ILE A 6 -21.50 -25.99 -2.08
CA ILE A 6 -20.07 -26.31 -2.19
C ILE A 6 -19.29 -25.02 -1.93
N GLU A 7 -18.68 -24.95 -0.77
CA GLU A 7 -17.80 -23.84 -0.38
C GLU A 7 -16.40 -24.02 -0.97
N ILE A 8 -15.92 -23.04 -1.70
CA ILE A 8 -14.56 -23.01 -2.25
C ILE A 8 -13.79 -21.84 -1.65
N GLN A 9 -12.56 -22.08 -1.24
CA GLN A 9 -11.67 -21.03 -0.76
C GLN A 9 -11.37 -20.06 -1.90
N LEU A 10 -11.74 -18.81 -1.70
CA LEU A 10 -11.55 -17.73 -2.68
C LEU A 10 -10.25 -16.97 -2.43
N PHE A 11 -10.00 -16.63 -1.17
CA PHE A 11 -8.88 -15.76 -0.79
C PHE A 11 -8.40 -16.09 0.63
N ALA A 12 -7.11 -15.91 0.88
CA ALA A 12 -6.52 -16.03 2.20
C ALA A 12 -5.45 -14.95 2.37
N SER A 13 -5.41 -14.31 3.52
CA SER A 13 -4.39 -13.33 3.88
C SER A 13 -4.17 -13.27 5.39
N ILE A 14 -2.98 -12.88 5.75
CA ILE A 14 -2.59 -12.54 7.13
C ILE A 14 -2.99 -11.10 7.45
N ASP A 15 -3.06 -10.25 6.42
CA ASP A 15 -3.41 -8.84 6.56
C ASP A 15 -4.93 -8.67 6.74
N GLU A 16 -5.30 -8.19 7.92
CA GLU A 16 -6.69 -7.96 8.28
C GLU A 16 -7.36 -6.87 7.41
N TYR A 17 -6.60 -5.84 7.04
CA TYR A 17 -7.11 -4.76 6.21
C TYR A 17 -7.56 -5.28 4.84
N ILE A 18 -6.73 -6.08 4.18
CA ILE A 18 -7.05 -6.68 2.87
C ILE A 18 -8.26 -7.61 2.97
N ILE A 19 -8.34 -8.43 4.03
CA ILE A 19 -9.49 -9.31 4.27
C ILE A 19 -10.79 -8.50 4.42
N GLU A 20 -10.77 -7.41 5.18
CA GLU A 20 -11.96 -6.56 5.35
C GLU A 20 -12.38 -5.89 4.03
N GLN A 21 -11.43 -5.41 3.23
CA GLN A 21 -11.71 -4.85 1.91
C GLN A 21 -12.36 -5.88 0.97
N VAL A 22 -11.84 -7.10 0.94
CA VAL A 22 -12.42 -8.20 0.17
C VAL A 22 -13.86 -8.51 0.64
N CYS A 23 -14.10 -8.54 1.94
CA CYS A 23 -15.46 -8.73 2.49
C CYS A 23 -16.41 -7.64 2.01
N VAL A 24 -16.01 -6.38 2.08
CA VAL A 24 -16.82 -5.22 1.61
C VAL A 24 -17.13 -5.33 0.11
N ILE A 25 -16.17 -5.74 -0.71
CA ILE A 25 -16.37 -5.93 -2.16
C ILE A 25 -17.42 -7.02 -2.42
N LEU A 26 -17.34 -8.14 -1.71
CA LEU A 26 -18.30 -9.24 -1.84
C LEU A 26 -19.70 -8.83 -1.37
N GLU A 27 -19.82 -8.13 -0.24
CA GLU A 27 -21.08 -7.60 0.26
C GLU A 27 -21.74 -6.63 -0.73
N ASN A 28 -20.98 -5.69 -1.26
CA ASN A 28 -21.48 -4.71 -2.23
C ASN A 28 -21.96 -5.33 -3.55
N ASN A 29 -21.47 -6.51 -3.89
CA ASN A 29 -21.88 -7.26 -5.06
C ASN A 29 -22.89 -8.37 -4.77
N ASN A 30 -23.43 -8.41 -3.55
CA ASN A 30 -24.40 -9.42 -3.09
C ASN A 30 -23.90 -10.86 -3.25
N ILE A 31 -22.61 -11.10 -3.02
CA ILE A 31 -22.02 -12.43 -3.04
C ILE A 31 -21.91 -12.94 -1.60
N PRO A 32 -22.64 -14.03 -1.24
CA PRO A 32 -22.52 -14.64 0.08
C PRO A 32 -21.12 -15.24 0.28
N PHE A 33 -20.53 -15.00 1.44
CA PHE A 33 -19.23 -15.52 1.80
C PHE A 33 -19.17 -15.95 3.27
N ILE A 34 -18.21 -16.81 3.58
CA ILE A 34 -17.90 -17.23 4.95
C ILE A 34 -16.43 -16.88 5.23
N LYS A 35 -16.22 -16.16 6.33
CA LYS A 35 -14.88 -15.85 6.84
C LYS A 35 -14.50 -16.88 7.91
N LYS A 36 -13.42 -17.64 7.68
CA LYS A 36 -12.87 -18.60 8.63
C LYS A 36 -11.48 -18.15 9.07
N THR A 37 -11.21 -18.26 10.35
CA THR A 37 -9.90 -17.99 10.94
C THR A 37 -9.28 -19.32 11.34
N ASP A 38 -8.07 -19.59 10.89
CA ASP A 38 -7.38 -20.84 11.24
C ASP A 38 -6.85 -20.77 12.68
N GLY A 39 -7.39 -21.60 13.54
CA GLY A 39 -7.01 -21.64 14.95
C GLY A 39 -5.66 -22.31 15.24
N SER A 40 -5.00 -22.89 14.23
CA SER A 40 -3.73 -23.61 14.40
C SER A 40 -2.53 -22.71 14.70
N GLY A 41 -2.64 -21.41 14.43
CA GLY A 41 -1.62 -20.41 14.77
C GLY A 41 -1.54 -20.05 16.25
N SER A 42 -2.48 -20.51 17.08
CA SER A 42 -2.58 -20.11 18.48
C SER A 42 -1.36 -20.52 19.34
N TYR A 43 -0.71 -21.63 19.01
CA TYR A 43 0.46 -22.11 19.76
C TYR A 43 1.73 -21.32 19.49
N ILE A 44 1.92 -20.81 18.28
CA ILE A 44 3.08 -20.00 17.91
C ILE A 44 2.94 -18.58 18.46
N ASN A 45 1.73 -18.11 18.63
CA ASN A 45 1.42 -16.76 19.10
C ASN A 45 1.73 -16.51 20.57
N ILE A 46 1.62 -17.55 21.41
CA ILE A 46 1.88 -17.45 22.86
C ILE A 46 3.38 -17.27 23.13
N SER A 47 4.25 -17.80 22.28
CA SER A 47 5.70 -17.72 22.48
C SER A 47 6.36 -16.48 21.89
N MET A 48 5.76 -15.80 20.92
CA MET A 48 6.32 -14.64 20.22
C MET A 48 5.54 -13.32 20.38
N GLY A 49 4.40 -13.34 21.06
CA GLY A 49 3.62 -12.13 21.36
C GLY A 49 2.94 -11.46 20.17
N GLN A 50 2.92 -12.09 19.00
CA GLN A 50 2.23 -11.61 17.80
C GLN A 50 1.22 -12.64 17.31
N THR A 51 -0.03 -12.24 17.20
CA THR A 51 -1.12 -13.06 16.66
C THR A 51 -1.13 -12.95 15.13
N VAL A 52 -0.38 -13.82 14.47
CA VAL A 52 -0.47 -13.98 13.02
C VAL A 52 -1.52 -15.06 12.75
N GLN A 53 -2.77 -14.65 12.51
CA GLN A 53 -3.86 -15.55 12.15
C GLN A 53 -4.16 -15.44 10.67
N ASP A 54 -4.01 -16.55 9.96
CA ASP A 54 -4.42 -16.65 8.56
C ASP A 54 -5.96 -16.66 8.49
N LYS A 55 -6.53 -15.67 7.84
CA LYS A 55 -7.96 -15.55 7.59
C LYS A 55 -8.28 -15.96 6.18
N ARG A 56 -9.29 -16.80 6.03
CA ARG A 56 -9.71 -17.36 4.75
C ARG A 56 -11.15 -17.01 4.46
N ILE A 57 -11.41 -16.65 3.21
CA ILE A 57 -12.74 -16.35 2.71
C ILE A 57 -13.19 -17.47 1.77
N PHE A 58 -14.37 -18.02 2.03
CA PHE A 58 -14.99 -19.06 1.22
C PHE A 58 -16.26 -18.51 0.57
N VAL A 59 -16.47 -18.86 -0.67
CA VAL A 59 -17.68 -18.53 -1.44
C VAL A 59 -18.28 -19.79 -2.04
N ASN A 60 -19.55 -19.70 -2.46
CA ASN A 60 -20.18 -20.78 -3.19
C ASN A 60 -19.52 -20.98 -4.55
N LYS A 61 -19.43 -22.22 -5.01
CA LYS A 61 -18.89 -22.59 -6.32
C LYS A 61 -19.52 -21.79 -7.48
N ASP A 62 -20.81 -21.53 -7.42
CA ASP A 62 -21.55 -20.80 -8.47
C ASP A 62 -21.10 -19.31 -8.56
N ASP A 63 -20.67 -18.73 -7.45
CA ASP A 63 -20.25 -17.33 -7.36
C ASP A 63 -18.72 -17.14 -7.46
N TYR A 64 -17.98 -18.25 -7.50
CA TYR A 64 -16.51 -18.22 -7.44
C TYR A 64 -15.87 -17.39 -8.56
N ASP A 65 -16.25 -17.63 -9.80
CA ASP A 65 -15.67 -16.93 -10.95
C ASP A 65 -15.95 -15.43 -10.92
N LYS A 66 -17.16 -15.05 -10.51
CA LYS A 66 -17.55 -13.64 -10.35
C LYS A 66 -16.75 -12.97 -9.22
N ALA A 67 -16.66 -13.64 -8.08
CA ALA A 67 -15.92 -13.16 -6.92
C ALA A 67 -14.43 -13.03 -7.22
N LEU A 68 -13.84 -14.01 -7.92
CA LEU A 68 -12.43 -14.00 -8.29
C LEU A 68 -12.08 -12.79 -9.16
N LYS A 69 -12.88 -12.49 -10.18
CA LYS A 69 -12.68 -11.31 -11.06
C LYS A 69 -12.73 -10.00 -10.30
N LEU A 70 -13.63 -9.88 -9.32
CA LEU A 70 -13.74 -8.68 -8.50
C LEU A 70 -12.49 -8.47 -7.63
N ILE A 71 -11.98 -9.54 -7.04
CA ILE A 71 -10.77 -9.49 -6.19
C ILE A 71 -9.52 -9.23 -7.03
N GLU A 72 -9.37 -9.87 -8.18
CA GLU A 72 -8.24 -9.61 -9.09
C GLU A 72 -8.18 -8.15 -9.52
N SER A 73 -9.30 -7.55 -9.87
CA SER A 73 -9.36 -6.12 -10.23
C SER A 73 -8.99 -5.20 -9.06
N PHE A 74 -9.38 -5.55 -7.85
CA PHE A 74 -9.02 -4.82 -6.64
C PHE A 74 -7.52 -4.90 -6.33
N ILE A 75 -6.93 -6.09 -6.36
CA ILE A 75 -5.50 -6.29 -6.11
C ILE A 75 -4.64 -5.55 -7.14
N MET A 76 -5.00 -5.62 -8.43
CA MET A 76 -4.29 -4.88 -9.48
C MET A 76 -4.37 -3.36 -9.29
N GLN A 77 -5.46 -2.86 -8.73
CA GLN A 77 -5.61 -1.43 -8.44
C GLN A 77 -4.72 -1.01 -7.26
N GLU A 78 -4.67 -1.80 -6.18
CA GLU A 78 -3.78 -1.52 -5.03
C GLU A 78 -2.30 -1.53 -5.43
N GLU A 79 -1.85 -2.52 -6.20
CA GLU A 79 -0.46 -2.57 -6.70
C GLU A 79 -0.09 -1.32 -7.53
N ASN A 80 -1.01 -0.82 -8.35
CA ASN A 80 -0.77 0.39 -9.13
C ASN A 80 -0.73 1.66 -8.24
N GLU A 81 -1.55 1.75 -7.22
CA GLU A 81 -1.56 2.89 -6.28
C GLU A 81 -0.29 2.92 -5.42
N GLU A 82 0.20 1.77 -4.95
CA GLU A 82 1.48 1.68 -4.21
C GLU A 82 2.67 2.07 -5.09
N LEU A 83 2.74 1.56 -6.33
CA LEU A 83 3.78 1.91 -7.30
C LEU A 83 3.77 3.42 -7.63
N ASP A 84 2.60 4.00 -7.83
CA ASP A 84 2.47 5.44 -8.09
C ASP A 84 2.88 6.28 -6.87
N SER A 85 2.54 5.85 -5.65
CA SER A 85 2.91 6.57 -4.44
C SER A 85 4.41 6.57 -4.18
N ASP A 86 5.08 5.46 -4.41
CA ASP A 86 6.53 5.34 -4.24
C ASP A 86 7.29 6.07 -5.34
N MET A 87 6.82 6.02 -6.58
CA MET A 87 7.36 6.82 -7.68
C MET A 87 7.20 8.33 -7.43
N GLN A 88 6.07 8.76 -6.90
CA GLN A 88 5.83 10.17 -6.55
C GLN A 88 6.75 10.65 -5.42
N LYS A 89 7.02 9.82 -4.41
CA LYS A 89 7.98 10.12 -3.35
C LYS A 89 9.40 10.27 -3.87
N GLU A 90 9.83 9.38 -4.76
CA GLU A 90 11.13 9.44 -5.43
C GLU A 90 11.25 10.69 -6.29
N ILE A 91 10.29 10.99 -7.16
CA ILE A 91 10.26 12.18 -8.01
C ILE A 91 10.32 13.46 -7.18
N ASN A 92 9.57 13.55 -6.09
CA ASN A 92 9.59 14.70 -5.20
C ASN A 92 10.95 14.87 -4.51
N LYS A 93 11.59 13.79 -4.09
CA LYS A 93 12.93 13.81 -3.50
C LYS A 93 13.97 14.36 -4.50
N TYR A 94 13.96 13.88 -5.74
CA TYR A 94 14.86 14.40 -6.80
C TYR A 94 14.57 15.86 -7.15
N ALA A 95 13.31 16.27 -7.19
CA ALA A 95 12.92 17.66 -7.44
C ALA A 95 13.45 18.61 -6.35
N ILE A 96 13.38 18.21 -5.08
CA ILE A 96 13.90 19.00 -3.95
C ILE A 96 15.43 19.11 -4.02
N ILE A 97 16.12 18.00 -4.29
CA ILE A 97 17.59 17.97 -4.41
C ILE A 97 18.04 18.86 -5.58
N LYS A 98 17.36 18.76 -6.73
CA LYS A 98 17.65 19.60 -7.91
C LYS A 98 17.45 21.09 -7.61
N LYS A 99 16.38 21.44 -6.91
CA LYS A 99 16.09 22.82 -6.50
C LYS A 99 17.14 23.38 -5.53
N LEU A 100 17.59 22.57 -4.58
CA LEU A 100 18.68 22.92 -3.66
C LEU A 100 20.01 23.09 -4.38
N MET A 101 20.36 22.23 -5.35
CA MET A 101 21.58 22.35 -6.14
C MET A 101 21.60 23.65 -6.96
N VAL A 102 20.49 23.99 -7.60
CA VAL A 102 20.37 25.23 -8.37
C VAL A 102 20.53 26.46 -7.46
N LEU A 103 19.92 26.45 -6.30
CA LEU A 103 20.05 27.51 -5.30
C LEU A 103 21.51 27.67 -4.83
N PHE A 104 22.24 26.58 -4.65
CA PHE A 104 23.63 26.58 -4.21
C PHE A 104 24.57 27.10 -5.28
N ILE A 105 24.38 26.69 -6.55
CA ILE A 105 25.19 27.11 -7.70
C ILE A 105 25.01 28.62 -7.99
N LEU A 106 23.79 29.13 -7.87
CA LEU A 106 23.51 30.56 -8.12
C LEU A 106 23.80 31.45 -6.90
N GLY A 107 23.63 30.94 -5.69
CA GLY A 107 23.84 31.71 -4.47
C GLY A 107 25.29 31.99 -4.13
N LEU A 108 26.19 31.03 -4.36
CA LEU A 108 27.62 31.14 -4.07
C LEU A 108 28.32 32.30 -4.80
N PRO A 109 28.17 32.46 -6.13
CA PRO A 109 28.80 33.55 -6.83
C PRO A 109 28.24 34.94 -6.43
N ILE A 110 26.94 35.02 -6.13
CA ILE A 110 26.32 36.27 -5.67
C ILE A 110 26.90 36.66 -4.29
N LEU A 111 27.05 35.72 -3.39
CA LEU A 111 27.66 35.95 -2.08
C LEU A 111 29.11 36.43 -2.20
N ALA A 112 29.89 35.84 -3.11
CA ALA A 112 31.26 36.24 -3.38
C ALA A 112 31.35 37.70 -3.89
N ILE A 113 30.49 38.11 -4.82
CA ILE A 113 30.43 39.48 -5.34
C ILE A 113 30.08 40.47 -4.22
N VAL A 114 29.12 40.15 -3.39
CA VAL A 114 28.72 40.99 -2.22
C VAL A 114 29.88 41.16 -1.25
N LEU A 115 30.63 40.11 -0.96
CA LEU A 115 31.79 40.16 -0.07
C LEU A 115 32.93 41.03 -0.67
N ILE A 116 33.15 40.97 -1.96
CA ILE A 116 34.15 41.84 -2.67
C ILE A 116 33.75 43.32 -2.56
N ILE A 117 32.49 43.65 -2.80
CA ILE A 117 31.98 45.02 -2.70
C ILE A 117 32.13 45.55 -1.26
N ILE A 118 31.79 44.75 -0.26
CA ILE A 118 31.92 45.12 1.14
C ILE A 118 33.41 45.35 1.52
N SER A 119 34.30 44.47 1.03
CA SER A 119 35.74 44.57 1.26
C SER A 119 36.32 45.87 0.66
N ASP A 120 35.89 46.26 -0.55
CA ASP A 120 36.31 47.50 -1.19
C ASP A 120 35.77 48.74 -0.45
N LEU A 121 34.56 48.68 0.07
CA LEU A 121 33.95 49.76 0.83
C LEU A 121 34.65 50.00 2.18
N ILE A 122 35.14 48.94 2.81
CA ILE A 122 35.88 49.06 4.09
C ILE A 122 37.31 49.53 3.90
N ARG A 123 37.88 49.29 2.70
CA ARG A 123 39.26 49.64 2.39
C ARG A 123 39.43 51.11 1.93
N ASN A 124 38.33 51.73 1.57
CA ASN A 124 38.30 53.16 1.19
C ASN A 124 37.89 54.04 2.39
#